data_3b9de4b6a44a0702e4120493a4d74744
#
_entry.id   3b9de4b6a44a0702e4120493a4d74744
#
_cell.length_a   1.000
_cell.length_b   1.000
_cell.length_c   1.000
_cell.angle_alpha   90.00
_cell.angle_beta   90.00
_cell.angle_gamma   90.00
#
_symmetry.space_group_name_H-M   'P 1'
#
loop_
_entity.id
_entity.type
_entity.pdbx_description
1 polymer ?
#
loop_
_entity_poly.entity_id
_entity_poly.type
_entity_poly.pdbx_seq_one_letter_code
_entity_poly.pdbx_strand_id
1 'polypeptide(L)'
;MSTAERLTAVMAEIRAKGSAENREGMSRYGINTADAWGVSVYELRRMAKPLGVDHELALALWDTGNHEARLLAGMVDDPDRVTPRQMDAWAAAFDSWDVCDQVTSNLFDKTPWAYDKVGEWSSAEDEWVKRAAFATAAALAVQDKAAPDERFLEILEIVRREAGDGRNFVKKAVNWALRNIGKRNLVRHAAAIDTAESLLAAAEALAAADRRDPAARSARWVARDALRELRSDKVLRRF
;
A
#
# COMPACT_ATOMS: atom_id res chain seq x y z
N MET A 1 -9.50 -25.30 20.16
CA MET A 1 -9.87 -23.94 20.59
C MET A 1 -10.82 -23.35 19.56
N SER A 2 -11.91 -22.75 19.99
CA SER A 2 -12.82 -21.99 19.12
C SER A 2 -12.14 -20.70 18.61
N THR A 3 -12.68 -20.10 17.54
CA THR A 3 -12.19 -18.79 17.06
C THR A 3 -12.23 -17.71 18.14
N ALA A 4 -13.28 -17.71 18.97
CA ALA A 4 -13.42 -16.76 20.08
C ALA A 4 -12.33 -16.95 21.17
N GLU A 5 -11.99 -18.19 21.52
CA GLU A 5 -10.91 -18.47 22.47
C GLU A 5 -9.55 -18.06 21.91
N ARG A 6 -9.30 -18.33 20.60
CA ARG A 6 -8.08 -17.90 19.90
C ARG A 6 -7.97 -16.39 19.83
N LEU A 7 -9.05 -15.68 19.46
CA LEU A 7 -9.10 -14.23 19.46
C LEU A 7 -8.74 -13.66 20.81
N THR A 8 -9.37 -14.17 21.90
CA THR A 8 -9.11 -13.71 23.27
C THR A 8 -7.63 -13.87 23.64
N ALA A 9 -7.04 -15.03 23.33
CA ALA A 9 -5.62 -15.30 23.63
C ALA A 9 -4.69 -14.36 22.84
N VAL A 10 -4.95 -14.18 21.53
CA VAL A 10 -4.15 -13.31 20.65
C VAL A 10 -4.25 -11.84 21.08
N MET A 11 -5.45 -11.36 21.39
CA MET A 11 -5.63 -9.98 21.87
C MET A 11 -4.94 -9.74 23.21
N ALA A 12 -4.96 -10.71 24.12
CA ALA A 12 -4.22 -10.63 25.38
C ALA A 12 -2.71 -10.57 25.14
N GLU A 13 -2.19 -11.36 24.20
CA GLU A 13 -0.76 -11.33 23.84
C GLU A 13 -0.36 -10.01 23.19
N ILE A 14 -1.14 -9.47 22.22
CA ILE A 14 -0.89 -8.15 21.61
C ILE A 14 -0.83 -7.10 22.72
N ARG A 15 -1.82 -7.08 23.60
CA ARG A 15 -1.88 -6.09 24.70
C ARG A 15 -0.68 -6.19 25.66
N ALA A 16 -0.25 -7.41 25.99
CA ALA A 16 0.91 -7.62 26.84
C ALA A 16 2.24 -7.13 26.23
N LYS A 17 2.32 -7.06 24.90
CA LYS A 17 3.48 -6.54 24.14
C LYS A 17 3.38 -5.03 23.84
N GLY A 18 2.32 -4.37 24.26
CA GLY A 18 2.09 -2.95 24.05
C GLY A 18 3.19 -2.07 24.65
N SER A 19 3.48 -0.95 23.98
CA SER A 19 4.48 0.02 24.43
C SER A 19 3.95 1.45 24.23
N ALA A 20 3.86 2.19 25.33
CA ALA A 20 3.44 3.59 25.30
C ALA A 20 4.43 4.45 24.49
N GLU A 21 5.74 4.17 24.59
CA GLU A 21 6.79 4.86 23.85
C GLU A 21 6.65 4.63 22.35
N ASN A 22 6.44 3.37 21.91
CA ASN A 22 6.21 3.06 20.51
C ASN A 22 4.95 3.74 19.98
N ARG A 23 3.85 3.72 20.76
CA ARG A 23 2.59 4.37 20.40
C ARG A 23 2.78 5.87 20.18
N GLU A 24 3.53 6.55 21.07
CA GLU A 24 3.89 7.95 20.90
C GLU A 24 4.74 8.17 19.64
N GLY A 25 5.72 7.28 19.40
CA GLY A 25 6.54 7.29 18.18
C GLY A 25 5.71 7.17 16.90
N MET A 26 4.71 6.28 16.87
CA MET A 26 3.83 6.06 15.72
C MET A 26 3.10 7.35 15.31
N SER A 27 2.58 8.13 16.27
CA SER A 27 1.85 9.37 15.99
C SER A 27 2.70 10.42 15.25
N ARG A 28 4.00 10.46 15.48
CA ARG A 28 4.95 11.37 14.80
C ARG A 28 5.09 11.09 13.31
N TYR A 29 4.75 9.87 12.88
CA TYR A 29 4.73 9.46 11.47
C TYR A 29 3.35 9.55 10.82
N GLY A 30 2.37 10.14 11.51
CA GLY A 30 1.01 10.30 11.02
C GLY A 30 0.20 9.00 11.02
N ILE A 31 0.54 8.05 11.90
CA ILE A 31 -0.23 6.85 12.15
C ILE A 31 -1.36 7.17 13.13
N ASN A 32 -2.57 6.70 12.84
CA ASN A 32 -3.67 6.83 13.78
C ASN A 32 -3.44 5.88 14.97
N THR A 33 -3.31 6.45 16.15
CA THR A 33 -3.01 5.70 17.38
C THR A 33 -4.17 5.62 18.37
N ALA A 34 -5.39 6.00 17.94
CA ALA A 34 -6.56 6.02 18.83
C ALA A 34 -6.78 4.65 19.48
N ASP A 35 -6.77 3.59 18.68
CA ASP A 35 -6.99 2.20 19.09
C ASP A 35 -5.70 1.35 19.02
N ALA A 36 -4.51 1.98 19.10
CA ALA A 36 -3.23 1.29 19.05
C ALA A 36 -2.68 1.04 20.46
N TRP A 37 -1.99 -0.09 20.62
CA TRP A 37 -1.24 -0.44 21.85
C TRP A 37 0.28 -0.25 21.70
N GLY A 38 0.78 0.02 20.49
CA GLY A 38 2.19 0.30 20.24
C GLY A 38 3.05 -0.96 20.06
N VAL A 39 2.50 -2.04 19.52
CA VAL A 39 3.27 -3.25 19.20
C VAL A 39 3.92 -3.10 17.82
N SER A 40 5.21 -3.36 17.71
CA SER A 40 5.93 -3.24 16.45
C SER A 40 5.46 -4.30 15.41
N VAL A 41 5.52 -3.95 14.13
CA VAL A 41 5.24 -4.88 13.02
C VAL A 41 6.13 -6.12 13.08
N TYR A 42 7.37 -6.02 13.59
CA TYR A 42 8.26 -7.17 13.76
C TYR A 42 7.72 -8.17 14.80
N GLU A 43 7.15 -7.68 15.89
CA GLU A 43 6.49 -8.54 16.87
C GLU A 43 5.25 -9.19 16.29
N LEU A 44 4.41 -8.45 15.58
CA LEU A 44 3.21 -8.99 14.94
C LEU A 44 3.57 -10.09 13.94
N ARG A 45 4.61 -9.92 13.13
CA ARG A 45 5.11 -10.97 12.23
C ARG A 45 5.60 -12.22 12.97
N ARG A 46 6.20 -12.05 14.16
CA ARG A 46 6.59 -13.19 15.01
C ARG A 46 5.36 -13.91 15.54
N MET A 47 4.32 -13.18 15.90
CA MET A 47 3.05 -13.76 16.34
C MET A 47 2.29 -14.45 15.20
N ALA A 48 2.27 -13.86 14.01
CA ALA A 48 1.61 -14.43 12.84
C ALA A 48 2.18 -15.81 12.46
N LYS A 49 3.50 -16.02 12.59
CA LYS A 49 4.17 -17.24 12.18
C LYS A 49 3.60 -18.53 12.81
N PRO A 50 3.46 -18.64 14.15
CA PRO A 50 2.84 -19.82 14.78
C PRO A 50 1.31 -19.87 14.60
N LEU A 51 0.64 -18.75 14.36
CA LEU A 51 -0.81 -18.74 14.11
C LEU A 51 -1.14 -19.38 12.76
N GLY A 52 -0.25 -19.23 11.77
CA GLY A 52 -0.46 -19.74 10.42
C GLY A 52 -1.59 -19.01 9.69
N VAL A 53 -2.12 -19.65 8.65
CA VAL A 53 -3.25 -19.12 7.86
C VAL A 53 -4.56 -19.50 8.55
N ASP A 54 -5.39 -18.52 8.88
CA ASP A 54 -6.68 -18.70 9.55
C ASP A 54 -7.63 -17.53 9.21
N HIS A 55 -8.47 -17.72 8.22
CA HIS A 55 -9.43 -16.75 7.74
C HIS A 55 -10.44 -16.30 8.81
N GLU A 56 -10.99 -17.24 9.59
CA GLU A 56 -11.99 -16.93 10.64
C GLU A 56 -11.37 -16.09 11.76
N LEU A 57 -10.12 -16.38 12.13
CA LEU A 57 -9.39 -15.56 13.09
C LEU A 57 -9.07 -14.18 12.52
N ALA A 58 -8.69 -14.10 11.23
CA ALA A 58 -8.41 -12.83 10.57
C ALA A 58 -9.62 -11.90 10.56
N LEU A 59 -10.80 -12.42 10.20
CA LEU A 59 -12.06 -11.66 10.26
C LEU A 59 -12.35 -11.18 11.70
N ALA A 60 -12.21 -12.06 12.68
CA ALA A 60 -12.46 -11.72 14.08
C ALA A 60 -11.46 -10.67 14.62
N LEU A 61 -10.18 -10.75 14.22
CA LEU A 61 -9.16 -9.75 14.56
C LEU A 61 -9.49 -8.40 13.95
N TRP A 62 -9.89 -8.37 12.67
CA TRP A 62 -10.27 -7.15 11.97
C TRP A 62 -11.43 -6.44 12.64
N ASP A 63 -12.45 -7.18 13.02
CA ASP A 63 -13.67 -6.67 13.64
C ASP A 63 -13.44 -6.05 15.03
N THR A 64 -12.29 -6.31 15.67
CA THR A 64 -11.95 -5.65 16.94
C THR A 64 -11.72 -4.14 16.81
N GLY A 65 -11.41 -3.65 15.62
CA GLY A 65 -11.02 -2.25 15.37
C GLY A 65 -9.64 -1.88 15.91
N ASN A 66 -8.97 -2.74 16.68
CA ASN A 66 -7.64 -2.45 17.20
C ASN A 66 -6.59 -2.41 16.09
N HIS A 67 -5.71 -1.42 16.14
CA HIS A 67 -4.69 -1.18 15.10
C HIS A 67 -3.82 -2.40 14.82
N GLU A 68 -3.22 -2.97 15.85
CA GLU A 68 -2.31 -4.12 15.72
C GLU A 68 -3.05 -5.39 15.32
N ALA A 69 -4.28 -5.56 15.78
CA ALA A 69 -5.12 -6.69 15.38
C ALA A 69 -5.46 -6.63 13.89
N ARG A 70 -5.74 -5.45 13.33
CA ARG A 70 -5.94 -5.26 11.88
C ARG A 70 -4.67 -5.56 11.08
N LEU A 71 -3.50 -5.14 11.56
CA LEU A 71 -2.22 -5.51 10.95
C LEU A 71 -2.02 -7.04 10.94
N LEU A 72 -2.30 -7.69 12.08
CA LEU A 72 -2.16 -9.14 12.23
C LEU A 72 -3.18 -9.89 11.38
N ALA A 73 -4.41 -9.39 11.27
CA ALA A 73 -5.43 -9.95 10.38
C ALA A 73 -4.93 -10.09 8.94
N GLY A 74 -4.34 -9.02 8.39
CA GLY A 74 -3.73 -9.07 7.04
C GLY A 74 -2.54 -10.02 6.90
N MET A 75 -1.94 -10.47 8.02
CA MET A 75 -0.80 -11.40 8.00
C MET A 75 -1.23 -12.87 8.11
N VAL A 76 -2.42 -13.13 8.68
CA VAL A 76 -2.90 -14.50 8.94
C VAL A 76 -4.11 -14.91 8.10
N ASP A 77 -4.68 -13.98 7.33
CA ASP A 77 -5.81 -14.28 6.45
C ASP A 77 -5.39 -15.20 5.29
N ASP A 78 -6.36 -15.92 4.76
CA ASP A 78 -6.22 -16.80 3.59
C ASP A 78 -6.56 -16.05 2.31
N PRO A 79 -5.58 -15.74 1.45
CA PRO A 79 -5.83 -15.00 0.20
C PRO A 79 -6.84 -15.68 -0.72
N ASP A 80 -6.92 -17.02 -0.70
CA ASP A 80 -7.83 -17.80 -1.55
C ASP A 80 -9.30 -17.70 -1.08
N ARG A 81 -9.52 -17.30 0.17
CA ARG A 81 -10.86 -17.11 0.76
C ARG A 81 -11.32 -15.65 0.76
N VAL A 82 -10.40 -14.71 0.54
CA VAL A 82 -10.72 -13.27 0.50
C VAL A 82 -11.62 -12.98 -0.70
N THR A 83 -12.75 -12.31 -0.43
CA THR A 83 -13.69 -11.90 -1.46
C THR A 83 -13.49 -10.43 -1.86
N PRO A 84 -13.93 -10.01 -3.08
CA PRO A 84 -13.94 -8.59 -3.46
C PRO A 84 -14.65 -7.71 -2.43
N ARG A 85 -15.77 -8.20 -1.88
CA ARG A 85 -16.54 -7.48 -0.85
C ARG A 85 -15.75 -7.27 0.44
N GLN A 86 -14.97 -8.27 0.88
CA GLN A 86 -14.09 -8.13 2.04
C GLN A 86 -13.00 -7.09 1.76
N MET A 87 -12.38 -7.14 0.57
CA MET A 87 -11.37 -6.17 0.18
C MET A 87 -11.93 -4.74 0.21
N ASP A 88 -13.11 -4.53 -0.36
CA ASP A 88 -13.77 -3.21 -0.36
C ASP A 88 -14.09 -2.73 1.07
N ALA A 89 -14.63 -3.62 1.90
CA ALA A 89 -14.97 -3.29 3.29
C ALA A 89 -13.72 -2.94 4.12
N TRP A 90 -12.63 -3.68 3.92
CA TRP A 90 -11.39 -3.42 4.64
C TRP A 90 -10.70 -2.16 4.12
N ALA A 91 -10.68 -1.93 2.81
CA ALA A 91 -10.12 -0.73 2.22
C ALA A 91 -10.86 0.54 2.68
N ALA A 92 -12.20 0.50 2.75
CA ALA A 92 -13.02 1.61 3.25
C ALA A 92 -12.85 1.85 4.77
N ALA A 93 -12.33 0.88 5.51
CA ALA A 93 -12.07 0.98 6.95
C ALA A 93 -10.62 1.37 7.28
N PHE A 94 -9.75 1.57 6.28
CA PHE A 94 -8.40 2.05 6.52
C PHE A 94 -8.43 3.49 7.05
N ASP A 95 -7.65 3.75 8.07
CA ASP A 95 -7.52 5.05 8.72
C ASP A 95 -6.05 5.47 8.93
N SER A 96 -5.14 4.64 8.43
CA SER A 96 -3.70 4.81 8.61
C SER A 96 -2.92 4.19 7.45
N TRP A 97 -1.83 4.85 7.06
CA TRP A 97 -1.01 4.40 5.93
C TRP A 97 -0.35 3.03 6.18
N ASP A 98 0.02 2.73 7.41
CA ASP A 98 0.70 1.48 7.73
C ASP A 98 -0.25 0.28 7.74
N VAL A 99 -1.51 0.44 8.22
CA VAL A 99 -2.55 -0.59 8.08
C VAL A 99 -2.82 -0.85 6.60
N CYS A 100 -3.04 0.19 5.81
CA CYS A 100 -3.23 0.09 4.37
C CYS A 100 -2.08 -0.69 3.71
N ASP A 101 -0.82 -0.27 3.94
CA ASP A 101 0.35 -0.87 3.29
C ASP A 101 0.61 -2.31 3.75
N GLN A 102 0.40 -2.62 5.03
CA GLN A 102 0.60 -3.98 5.53
C GLN A 102 -0.48 -4.93 5.01
N VAL A 103 -1.74 -4.52 4.99
CA VAL A 103 -2.82 -5.38 4.46
C VAL A 103 -2.68 -5.58 2.96
N THR A 104 -2.39 -4.53 2.21
CA THR A 104 -2.20 -4.64 0.75
C THR A 104 -1.01 -5.51 0.37
N SER A 105 0.10 -5.46 1.12
CA SER A 105 1.34 -6.19 0.79
C SER A 105 1.47 -7.57 1.44
N ASN A 106 0.63 -7.91 2.43
CA ASN A 106 0.64 -9.24 3.03
C ASN A 106 -0.54 -10.12 2.58
N LEU A 107 -1.63 -9.50 2.10
CA LEU A 107 -2.87 -10.20 1.76
C LEU A 107 -3.39 -9.84 0.36
N PHE A 108 -3.74 -8.57 0.11
CA PHE A 108 -4.50 -8.19 -1.08
C PHE A 108 -3.75 -8.44 -2.38
N ASP A 109 -2.44 -8.23 -2.42
CA ASP A 109 -1.59 -8.50 -3.57
C ASP A 109 -1.50 -9.99 -3.96
N LYS A 110 -1.92 -10.90 -3.07
CA LYS A 110 -1.93 -12.35 -3.30
C LYS A 110 -3.30 -12.88 -3.74
N THR A 111 -4.34 -12.05 -3.68
CA THR A 111 -5.69 -12.45 -4.08
C THR A 111 -5.84 -12.46 -5.61
N PRO A 112 -6.75 -13.26 -6.17
CA PRO A 112 -7.04 -13.21 -7.60
C PRO A 112 -7.64 -11.87 -8.07
N TRP A 113 -8.11 -11.04 -7.15
CA TRP A 113 -8.79 -9.76 -7.39
C TRP A 113 -7.85 -8.55 -7.41
N ALA A 114 -6.56 -8.75 -7.08
CA ALA A 114 -5.61 -7.67 -6.84
C ALA A 114 -5.53 -6.66 -7.99
N TYR A 115 -5.39 -7.12 -9.23
CA TYR A 115 -5.29 -6.25 -10.41
C TYR A 115 -6.58 -5.49 -10.70
N ASP A 116 -7.74 -6.16 -10.55
CA ASP A 116 -9.04 -5.53 -10.77
C ASP A 116 -9.26 -4.41 -9.74
N LYS A 117 -8.91 -4.67 -8.47
CA LYS A 117 -9.00 -3.67 -7.38
C LYS A 117 -8.04 -2.50 -7.56
N VAL A 118 -6.87 -2.69 -8.15
CA VAL A 118 -6.01 -1.56 -8.54
C VAL A 118 -6.75 -0.63 -9.53
N GLY A 119 -7.40 -1.19 -10.54
CA GLY A 119 -8.20 -0.42 -11.51
C GLY A 119 -9.36 0.31 -10.84
N GLU A 120 -10.19 -0.43 -10.09
CA GLU A 120 -11.40 0.09 -9.44
C GLU A 120 -11.11 1.20 -8.43
N TRP A 121 -10.17 0.96 -7.52
CA TRP A 121 -9.87 1.89 -6.41
C TRP A 121 -9.02 3.11 -6.82
N SER A 122 -8.35 3.04 -7.97
CA SER A 122 -7.42 4.10 -8.40
C SER A 122 -8.09 5.46 -8.60
N SER A 123 -9.39 5.50 -8.88
CA SER A 123 -10.18 6.72 -9.06
C SER A 123 -11.07 7.05 -7.85
N ALA A 124 -10.93 6.34 -6.73
CA ALA A 124 -11.77 6.56 -5.55
C ALA A 124 -11.59 7.97 -4.96
N GLU A 125 -12.68 8.55 -4.49
CA GLU A 125 -12.66 9.83 -3.77
C GLU A 125 -12.05 9.68 -2.38
N ASP A 126 -12.27 8.53 -1.71
CA ASP A 126 -11.68 8.24 -0.42
C ASP A 126 -10.14 8.11 -0.52
N GLU A 127 -9.42 8.79 0.38
CA GLU A 127 -7.95 8.84 0.37
C GLU A 127 -7.32 7.47 0.59
N TRP A 128 -7.89 6.69 1.51
CA TRP A 128 -7.30 5.41 1.90
C TRP A 128 -7.61 4.32 0.88
N VAL A 129 -8.82 4.29 0.32
CA VAL A 129 -9.17 3.39 -0.78
C VAL A 129 -8.29 3.66 -2.00
N LYS A 130 -8.10 4.93 -2.35
CA LYS A 130 -7.20 5.31 -3.46
C LYS A 130 -5.74 4.97 -3.15
N ARG A 131 -5.27 5.19 -1.91
CA ARG A 131 -3.95 4.73 -1.49
C ARG A 131 -3.80 3.22 -1.64
N ALA A 132 -4.80 2.43 -1.23
CA ALA A 132 -4.78 0.98 -1.32
C ALA A 132 -4.58 0.48 -2.76
N ALA A 133 -5.17 1.14 -3.78
CA ALA A 133 -4.90 0.82 -5.17
C ALA A 133 -3.40 0.86 -5.49
N PHE A 134 -2.74 1.97 -5.17
CA PHE A 134 -1.32 2.16 -5.50
C PHE A 134 -0.38 1.37 -4.58
N ALA A 135 -0.75 1.14 -3.32
CA ALA A 135 -0.01 0.26 -2.43
C ALA A 135 -0.05 -1.20 -2.92
N THR A 136 -1.23 -1.68 -3.37
CA THR A 136 -1.38 -3.00 -4.01
C THR A 136 -0.56 -3.08 -5.30
N ALA A 137 -0.62 -2.06 -6.17
CA ALA A 137 0.19 -2.00 -7.39
C ALA A 137 1.71 -2.05 -7.10
N ALA A 138 2.15 -1.35 -6.04
CA ALA A 138 3.54 -1.37 -5.61
C ALA A 138 3.96 -2.74 -5.06
N ALA A 139 3.08 -3.44 -4.35
CA ALA A 139 3.31 -4.80 -3.86
C ALA A 139 3.38 -5.81 -5.00
N LEU A 140 2.41 -5.80 -5.92
CA LEU A 140 2.38 -6.64 -7.14
C LEU A 140 3.68 -6.50 -7.96
N ALA A 141 4.16 -5.26 -8.15
CA ALA A 141 5.39 -5.03 -8.90
C ALA A 141 6.63 -5.70 -8.28
N VAL A 142 6.62 -5.96 -6.98
CA VAL A 142 7.72 -6.61 -6.25
C VAL A 142 7.50 -8.12 -6.09
N GLN A 143 6.27 -8.54 -5.78
CA GLN A 143 5.99 -9.90 -5.33
C GLN A 143 5.52 -10.81 -6.46
N ASP A 144 4.66 -10.36 -7.36
CA ASP A 144 4.19 -11.16 -8.49
C ASP A 144 5.23 -11.20 -9.62
N LYS A 145 6.18 -12.14 -9.50
CA LYS A 145 7.25 -12.33 -10.49
C LYS A 145 6.77 -12.96 -11.80
N ALA A 146 5.65 -13.67 -11.76
CA ALA A 146 5.09 -14.39 -12.90
C ALA A 146 4.19 -13.50 -13.78
N ALA A 147 3.72 -12.38 -13.25
CA ALA A 147 2.82 -11.49 -13.99
C ALA A 147 3.45 -11.01 -15.30
N PRO A 148 2.68 -11.01 -16.40
CA PRO A 148 3.14 -10.48 -17.67
C PRO A 148 3.36 -8.97 -17.57
N ASP A 149 4.31 -8.49 -18.34
CA ASP A 149 4.73 -7.08 -18.30
C ASP A 149 3.62 -6.10 -18.71
N GLU A 150 2.68 -6.54 -19.54
CA GLU A 150 1.53 -5.76 -20.00
C GLU A 150 0.67 -5.23 -18.85
N ARG A 151 0.48 -6.03 -17.80
CA ARG A 151 -0.25 -5.60 -16.58
C ARG A 151 0.35 -4.35 -15.94
N PHE A 152 1.67 -4.24 -15.96
CA PHE A 152 2.36 -3.08 -15.38
C PHE A 152 2.37 -1.87 -16.32
N LEU A 153 2.22 -2.05 -17.63
CA LEU A 153 1.97 -0.94 -18.55
C LEU A 153 0.59 -0.32 -18.29
N GLU A 154 -0.44 -1.13 -18.10
CA GLU A 154 -1.78 -0.66 -17.72
C GLU A 154 -1.73 0.14 -16.41
N ILE A 155 -0.99 -0.34 -15.41
CA ILE A 155 -0.81 0.38 -14.14
C ILE A 155 -0.05 1.70 -14.33
N LEU A 156 0.93 1.78 -15.24
CA LEU A 156 1.62 3.03 -15.54
C LEU A 156 0.69 4.08 -16.16
N GLU A 157 -0.30 3.68 -16.97
CA GLU A 157 -1.34 4.60 -17.46
C GLU A 157 -2.22 5.11 -16.32
N ILE A 158 -2.57 4.24 -15.35
CA ILE A 158 -3.28 4.66 -14.12
C ILE A 158 -2.41 5.65 -13.33
N VAL A 159 -1.13 5.40 -13.18
CA VAL A 159 -0.18 6.34 -12.53
C VAL A 159 -0.16 7.70 -13.23
N ARG A 160 -0.16 7.74 -14.58
CA ARG A 160 -0.23 8.99 -15.34
C ARG A 160 -1.49 9.79 -15.04
N ARG A 161 -2.64 9.12 -15.00
CA ARG A 161 -3.92 9.75 -14.72
C ARG A 161 -3.99 10.34 -13.32
N GLU A 162 -3.44 9.65 -12.32
CA GLU A 162 -3.63 9.96 -10.91
C GLU A 162 -2.47 10.71 -10.24
N ALA A 163 -1.36 10.95 -10.95
CA ALA A 163 -0.20 11.65 -10.41
C ALA A 163 -0.47 13.10 -9.98
N GLY A 164 -1.57 13.69 -10.46
CA GLY A 164 -2.05 15.02 -10.08
C GLY A 164 -2.70 15.07 -8.69
N ASP A 165 -3.01 13.94 -8.06
CA ASP A 165 -3.63 13.92 -6.73
C ASP A 165 -2.68 14.52 -5.68
N GLY A 166 -3.10 15.63 -5.07
CA GLY A 166 -2.28 16.39 -4.12
C GLY A 166 -2.28 15.85 -2.70
N ARG A 167 -3.18 14.91 -2.37
CA ARG A 167 -3.26 14.29 -1.03
C ARG A 167 -1.96 13.56 -0.72
N ASN A 168 -1.42 13.83 0.47
CA ASN A 168 -0.07 13.39 0.80
C ASN A 168 0.11 11.87 0.74
N PHE A 169 -0.87 11.12 1.24
CA PHE A 169 -0.78 9.67 1.30
C PHE A 169 -1.05 9.02 -0.06
N VAL A 170 -1.93 9.58 -0.89
CA VAL A 170 -2.14 9.12 -2.27
C VAL A 170 -0.91 9.38 -3.13
N LYS A 171 -0.41 10.63 -3.16
CA LYS A 171 0.76 11.03 -3.94
C LYS A 171 1.97 10.14 -3.68
N LYS A 172 2.23 9.80 -2.39
CA LYS A 172 3.33 8.91 -2.02
C LYS A 172 3.12 7.49 -2.51
N ALA A 173 1.90 6.97 -2.50
CA ALA A 173 1.60 5.63 -2.99
C ALA A 173 1.71 5.56 -4.53
N VAL A 174 1.22 6.57 -5.25
CA VAL A 174 1.42 6.70 -6.72
C VAL A 174 2.91 6.68 -7.08
N ASN A 175 3.71 7.46 -6.38
CA ASN A 175 5.16 7.46 -6.55
C ASN A 175 5.80 6.11 -6.22
N TRP A 176 5.34 5.45 -5.17
CA TRP A 176 5.84 4.13 -4.77
C TRP A 176 5.56 3.07 -5.85
N ALA A 177 4.33 3.03 -6.39
CA ALA A 177 3.97 2.13 -7.48
C ALA A 177 4.87 2.36 -8.72
N LEU A 178 5.01 3.62 -9.17
CA LEU A 178 5.85 3.98 -10.31
C LEU A 178 7.30 3.50 -10.13
N ARG A 179 7.89 3.75 -8.97
CA ARG A 179 9.27 3.35 -8.67
C ARG A 179 9.44 1.83 -8.59
N ASN A 180 8.47 1.11 -8.01
CA ASN A 180 8.56 -0.34 -7.92
C ASN A 180 8.39 -1.01 -9.27
N ILE A 181 7.49 -0.54 -10.12
CA ILE A 181 7.36 -0.99 -11.51
C ILE A 181 8.68 -0.78 -12.26
N GLY A 182 9.28 0.40 -12.15
CA GLY A 182 10.56 0.72 -12.80
C GLY A 182 11.77 -0.06 -12.26
N LYS A 183 11.63 -0.79 -11.14
CA LYS A 183 12.69 -1.65 -10.58
C LYS A 183 12.50 -3.14 -10.91
N ARG A 184 11.48 -3.49 -11.69
CA ARG A 184 11.13 -4.88 -11.98
C ARG A 184 12.07 -5.54 -12.99
N ASN A 185 12.28 -4.91 -14.13
CA ASN A 185 13.19 -5.34 -15.19
C ASN A 185 13.52 -4.15 -16.12
N LEU A 186 14.45 -4.34 -17.07
CA LEU A 186 14.89 -3.27 -17.99
C LEU A 186 13.74 -2.70 -18.83
N VAL A 187 12.81 -3.53 -19.29
CA VAL A 187 11.67 -3.09 -20.13
C VAL A 187 10.75 -2.19 -19.30
N ARG A 188 10.42 -2.59 -18.09
CA ARG A 188 9.57 -1.78 -17.16
C ARG A 188 10.33 -0.56 -16.67
N HIS A 189 11.65 -0.66 -16.54
CA HIS A 189 12.49 0.48 -16.20
C HIS A 189 12.37 1.59 -17.24
N ALA A 190 12.54 1.24 -18.52
CA ALA A 190 12.41 2.19 -19.62
C ALA A 190 10.99 2.82 -19.66
N ALA A 191 9.94 2.01 -19.54
CA ALA A 191 8.56 2.50 -19.51
C ALA A 191 8.25 3.41 -18.31
N ALA A 192 8.79 3.11 -17.13
CA ALA A 192 8.61 3.94 -15.94
C ALA A 192 9.37 5.28 -16.04
N ILE A 193 10.56 5.29 -16.66
CA ILE A 193 11.30 6.53 -16.98
C ILE A 193 10.48 7.39 -17.94
N ASP A 194 10.00 6.81 -19.05
CA ASP A 194 9.17 7.51 -20.03
C ASP A 194 7.90 8.09 -19.38
N THR A 195 7.24 7.31 -18.54
CA THR A 195 6.08 7.76 -17.74
C THR A 195 6.43 8.96 -16.88
N ALA A 196 7.54 8.90 -16.15
CA ALA A 196 7.96 9.99 -15.27
C ALA A 196 8.37 11.26 -16.05
N GLU A 197 9.03 11.12 -17.19
CA GLU A 197 9.39 12.25 -18.08
C GLU A 197 8.16 12.91 -18.69
N SER A 198 7.20 12.11 -19.16
CA SER A 198 5.92 12.60 -19.68
C SER A 198 5.12 13.35 -18.59
N LEU A 199 5.08 12.82 -17.36
CA LEU A 199 4.45 13.49 -16.23
C LEU A 199 5.13 14.82 -15.91
N LEU A 200 6.46 14.87 -15.97
CA LEU A 200 7.20 16.10 -15.70
C LEU A 200 6.90 17.16 -16.77
N ALA A 201 6.90 16.80 -18.02
CA ALA A 201 6.58 17.70 -19.14
C ALA A 201 5.15 18.23 -19.04
N ALA A 202 4.17 17.36 -18.76
CA ALA A 202 2.77 17.76 -18.57
C ALA A 202 2.61 18.71 -17.37
N ALA A 203 3.27 18.42 -16.25
CA ALA A 203 3.24 19.26 -15.07
C ALA A 203 3.90 20.64 -15.29
N GLU A 204 4.93 20.72 -16.13
CA GLU A 204 5.56 21.98 -16.49
C GLU A 204 4.66 22.82 -17.40
N ALA A 205 3.96 22.19 -18.35
CA ALA A 205 2.97 22.85 -19.20
C ALA A 205 1.79 23.42 -18.38
N LEU A 206 1.24 22.65 -17.45
CA LEU A 206 0.19 23.13 -16.53
C LEU A 206 0.68 24.28 -15.66
N ALA A 207 1.88 24.18 -15.11
CA ALA A 207 2.46 25.23 -14.29
C ALA A 207 2.82 26.51 -15.06
N ALA A 208 2.99 26.45 -16.39
CA ALA A 208 3.15 27.61 -17.23
C ALA A 208 1.83 28.41 -17.38
N ALA A 209 0.69 27.70 -17.36
CA ALA A 209 -0.64 28.32 -17.37
C ALA A 209 -1.04 28.83 -15.97
N ASP A 210 -0.82 28.03 -14.93
CA ASP A 210 -1.01 28.41 -13.53
C ASP A 210 0.13 27.87 -12.64
N ARG A 211 1.00 28.79 -12.17
CA ARG A 211 2.13 28.44 -11.28
C ARG A 211 1.72 27.82 -9.94
N ARG A 212 0.45 28.00 -9.54
CA ARG A 212 -0.09 27.50 -8.26
C ARG A 212 -0.92 26.25 -8.42
N ASP A 213 -1.09 25.73 -9.63
CA ASP A 213 -1.85 24.50 -9.89
C ASP A 213 -1.40 23.36 -8.96
N PRO A 214 -2.30 22.84 -8.09
CA PRO A 214 -1.95 21.79 -7.14
C PRO A 214 -1.66 20.46 -7.81
N ALA A 215 -2.34 20.14 -8.93
CA ALA A 215 -2.12 18.91 -9.68
C ALA A 215 -0.75 18.92 -10.37
N ALA A 216 -0.37 20.06 -10.97
CA ALA A 216 0.96 20.24 -11.53
C ALA A 216 2.07 20.09 -10.47
N ARG A 217 1.83 20.60 -9.25
CA ARG A 217 2.77 20.46 -8.13
C ARG A 217 2.93 19.00 -7.72
N SER A 218 1.84 18.26 -7.61
CA SER A 218 1.85 16.84 -7.25
C SER A 218 2.56 16.01 -8.31
N ALA A 219 2.14 16.11 -9.57
CA ALA A 219 2.70 15.35 -10.67
C ALA A 219 4.20 15.62 -10.84
N ARG A 220 4.63 16.88 -10.70
CA ARG A 220 6.07 17.26 -10.72
C ARG A 220 6.85 16.58 -9.59
N TRP A 221 6.29 16.54 -8.39
CA TRP A 221 6.95 15.88 -7.26
C TRP A 221 7.08 14.36 -7.51
N VAL A 222 6.01 13.70 -7.95
CA VAL A 222 6.00 12.27 -8.30
C VAL A 222 7.05 11.97 -9.36
N ALA A 223 7.05 12.74 -10.46
CA ALA A 223 7.98 12.55 -11.56
C ALA A 223 9.45 12.72 -11.14
N ARG A 224 9.78 13.83 -10.47
CA ARG A 224 11.17 14.14 -10.08
C ARG A 224 11.71 13.14 -9.06
N ASP A 225 10.91 12.73 -8.09
CA ASP A 225 11.33 11.75 -7.08
C ASP A 225 11.55 10.37 -7.72
N ALA A 226 10.65 9.94 -8.60
CA ALA A 226 10.80 8.70 -9.34
C ALA A 226 12.06 8.71 -10.24
N LEU A 227 12.27 9.75 -11.03
CA LEU A 227 13.45 9.89 -11.89
C LEU A 227 14.75 9.88 -11.10
N ARG A 228 14.79 10.57 -9.93
CA ARG A 228 15.97 10.58 -9.08
C ARG A 228 16.32 9.17 -8.60
N GLU A 229 15.34 8.36 -8.17
CA GLU A 229 15.62 6.99 -7.71
C GLU A 229 15.93 6.07 -8.87
N LEU A 230 15.11 6.07 -9.93
CA LEU A 230 15.26 5.14 -11.05
C LEU A 230 16.58 5.34 -11.79
N ARG A 231 17.08 6.56 -11.91
CA ARG A 231 18.38 6.88 -12.54
C ARG A 231 19.58 6.74 -11.61
N SER A 232 19.37 6.33 -10.38
CA SER A 232 20.49 6.14 -9.43
C SER A 232 21.32 4.91 -9.80
N ASP A 233 22.63 4.98 -9.54
CA ASP A 233 23.55 3.85 -9.71
C ASP A 233 23.08 2.60 -8.97
N LYS A 234 22.44 2.78 -7.81
CA LYS A 234 21.88 1.68 -7.01
C LYS A 234 20.79 0.91 -7.75
N VAL A 235 19.97 1.59 -8.54
CA VAL A 235 18.91 0.95 -9.34
C VAL A 235 19.48 0.39 -10.62
N LEU A 236 20.35 1.14 -11.33
CA LEU A 236 20.94 0.70 -12.60
C LEU A 236 21.78 -0.59 -12.44
N ARG A 237 22.43 -0.78 -11.30
CA ARG A 237 23.19 -2.03 -11.00
C ARG A 237 22.32 -3.26 -10.75
N ARG A 238 20.98 -3.13 -10.75
CA ARG A 238 20.07 -4.28 -10.57
C ARG A 238 19.85 -5.07 -11.85
N PHE A 239 20.11 -4.44 -12.96
CA PHE A 239 19.95 -4.97 -14.31
C PHE A 239 21.28 -5.33 -14.95
#